data_2a613f9bdde71779ae7a188646c6356f
#
_entry.id   2a613f9bdde71779ae7a188646c6356f
#
_cell.length_a   1.000
_cell.length_b   1.000
_cell.length_c   1.000
_cell.angle_alpha   90.00
_cell.angle_beta   90.00
_cell.angle_gamma   90.00
#
_symmetry.space_group_name_H-M   'P 1'
#
loop_
_entity.id
_entity.type
_entity.pdbx_description
1 polymer ?
#
loop_
_entity_poly.entity_id
_entity_poly.type
_entity_poly.pdbx_seq_one_letter_code
_entity_poly.pdbx_strand_id
1 'polypeptide(L)'
;MADQALKMMQDYGVKFVDLRFTDSLGKEQHVTLPAGEIEADDFSEGKMFDGSSIQGWKGINESDMILMPDASTAVMDPFTDEPTMNLRCDIVEPSTMQGYERDPRSVAKRAEAYIQSTGVADTALFGPEPEFFVLDDVRWGVDMAGAFYRVDSEEAEWNSETVFSSGNIGHRPSIKGGYFPVPPVDSLHNLRGAMCQAMEEMGLGVEVHHHEVATAGQCEIGTKFNTMVEKADETQILKYCVHNVAHAYGKTATFMPKPLVGDNGSGMHVHMSLSKDGVNIFSGNEYAGLSENALYYIGGVIKHARALNAFTNASTNSYKRLVPGFEAPV
;
A
#
# COMPACT_ATOMS: atom_id res chain seq x y z
N MET A 1 24.22 4.96 8.44
CA MET A 1 22.75 5.13 8.28
C MET A 1 22.11 5.62 9.58
N ALA A 2 22.35 4.99 10.75
CA ALA A 2 21.82 5.51 12.03
C ALA A 2 22.20 6.97 12.27
N ASP A 3 23.48 7.35 12.10
CA ASP A 3 23.94 8.74 12.22
C ASP A 3 23.21 9.72 11.29
N GLN A 4 22.78 9.26 10.10
CA GLN A 4 22.03 10.08 9.15
C GLN A 4 20.60 10.31 9.66
N ALA A 5 19.94 9.28 10.19
CA ALA A 5 18.61 9.42 10.79
C ALA A 5 18.65 10.34 12.01
N LEU A 6 19.62 10.17 12.89
CA LEU A 6 19.81 11.05 14.06
C LEU A 6 20.12 12.50 13.64
N LYS A 7 20.94 12.67 12.60
CA LYS A 7 21.21 14.00 12.05
C LYS A 7 19.93 14.63 11.47
N MET A 8 19.12 13.85 10.74
CA MET A 8 17.82 14.30 10.22
C MET A 8 16.90 14.76 11.34
N MET A 9 16.86 14.01 12.47
CA MET A 9 16.09 14.43 13.65
C MET A 9 16.52 15.80 14.17
N GLN A 10 17.82 16.08 14.20
CA GLN A 10 18.36 17.37 14.63
C GLN A 10 18.05 18.50 13.61
N ASP A 11 18.32 18.24 12.32
CA ASP A 11 18.17 19.22 11.25
C ASP A 11 16.71 19.70 11.10
N TYR A 12 15.74 18.79 11.28
CA TYR A 12 14.30 19.09 11.19
C TYR A 12 13.62 19.39 12.54
N GLY A 13 14.37 19.35 13.64
CA GLY A 13 13.82 19.62 14.98
C GLY A 13 12.72 18.65 15.39
N VAL A 14 12.88 17.37 15.02
CA VAL A 14 11.93 16.30 15.25
C VAL A 14 11.52 16.24 16.74
N LYS A 15 10.22 16.15 16.99
CA LYS A 15 9.63 16.00 18.34
C LYS A 15 9.25 14.56 18.63
N PHE A 16 8.81 13.82 17.60
CA PHE A 16 8.36 12.44 17.73
C PHE A 16 8.98 11.56 16.65
N VAL A 17 9.22 10.32 16.99
CA VAL A 17 9.62 9.28 16.05
C VAL A 17 8.55 8.20 16.05
N ASP A 18 8.03 7.91 14.87
CA ASP A 18 6.95 6.97 14.64
C ASP A 18 7.53 5.68 14.07
N LEU A 19 7.56 4.63 14.88
CA LEU A 19 8.05 3.31 14.50
C LEU A 19 6.90 2.53 13.86
N ARG A 20 7.01 2.21 12.57
CA ARG A 20 5.96 1.59 11.77
C ARG A 20 6.33 0.19 11.33
N PHE A 21 5.36 -0.71 11.36
CA PHE A 21 5.49 -2.08 10.87
C PHE A 21 4.19 -2.57 10.25
N THR A 22 4.26 -3.65 9.48
CA THR A 22 3.08 -4.24 8.82
C THR A 22 2.70 -5.54 9.52
N ASP A 23 1.43 -5.70 9.88
CA ASP A 23 0.92 -6.94 10.47
C ASP A 23 0.62 -8.02 9.40
N SER A 24 0.26 -9.22 9.83
CA SER A 24 -0.05 -10.35 8.94
C SER A 24 -1.28 -10.14 8.04
N LEU A 25 -2.11 -9.13 8.34
CA LEU A 25 -3.26 -8.74 7.52
C LEU A 25 -2.91 -7.65 6.49
N GLY A 26 -1.65 -7.19 6.46
CA GLY A 26 -1.21 -6.11 5.59
C GLY A 26 -1.56 -4.71 6.10
N LYS A 27 -2.00 -4.59 7.35
CA LYS A 27 -2.28 -3.31 7.98
C LYS A 27 -0.99 -2.72 8.56
N GLU A 28 -0.74 -1.43 8.29
CA GLU A 28 0.33 -0.71 8.95
C GLU A 28 -0.05 -0.39 10.39
N GLN A 29 0.82 -0.75 11.31
CA GLN A 29 0.74 -0.47 12.75
C GLN A 29 1.86 0.49 13.13
N HIS A 30 1.70 1.23 14.24
CA HIS A 30 2.73 2.14 14.69
C HIS A 30 2.76 2.30 16.22
N VAL A 31 3.90 2.77 16.71
CA VAL A 31 4.06 3.33 18.05
C VAL A 31 4.94 4.57 17.95
N THR A 32 4.54 5.62 18.65
CA THR A 32 5.22 6.92 18.61
C THR A 32 6.01 7.14 19.90
N LEU A 33 7.26 7.54 19.77
CA LEU A 33 8.15 7.86 20.88
C LEU A 33 8.56 9.34 20.82
N PRO A 34 8.73 10.02 21.98
CA PRO A 34 9.43 11.31 21.99
C PRO A 34 10.83 11.17 21.38
N ALA A 35 11.27 12.16 20.61
CA ALA A 35 12.54 12.10 19.90
C ALA A 35 13.74 11.89 20.83
N GLY A 36 13.66 12.37 22.10
CA GLY A 36 14.68 12.18 23.13
C GLY A 36 14.83 10.73 23.62
N GLU A 37 13.90 9.84 23.27
CA GLU A 37 13.93 8.41 23.62
C GLU A 37 14.58 7.55 22.52
N ILE A 38 15.09 8.17 21.45
CA ILE A 38 15.74 7.49 20.34
C ILE A 38 17.24 7.79 20.38
N GLU A 39 18.01 6.76 20.54
CA GLU A 39 19.48 6.79 20.59
C GLU A 39 20.10 5.93 19.47
N ALA A 40 21.41 6.04 19.27
CA ALA A 40 22.13 5.29 18.23
C ALA A 40 22.01 3.76 18.39
N ASP A 41 21.98 3.29 19.63
CA ASP A 41 21.90 1.87 19.96
C ASP A 41 20.54 1.26 19.61
N ASP A 42 19.47 2.07 19.53
CA ASP A 42 18.14 1.60 19.14
C ASP A 42 18.08 1.05 17.72
N PHE A 43 18.96 1.49 16.85
CA PHE A 43 19.08 0.96 15.49
C PHE A 43 19.77 -0.41 15.41
N SER A 44 20.34 -0.91 16.52
CA SER A 44 20.95 -2.22 16.62
C SER A 44 20.32 -3.13 17.67
N GLU A 45 19.72 -2.56 18.71
CA GLU A 45 19.07 -3.29 19.80
C GLU A 45 17.54 -3.30 19.66
N GLY A 46 16.99 -2.26 19.03
CA GLY A 46 15.56 -2.07 18.82
C GLY A 46 14.80 -1.63 20.06
N LYS A 47 13.48 -1.54 19.91
CA LYS A 47 12.55 -1.20 21.01
C LYS A 47 11.60 -2.37 21.27
N MET A 48 11.47 -2.75 22.55
CA MET A 48 10.56 -3.82 22.97
C MET A 48 9.10 -3.39 22.85
N PHE A 49 8.22 -4.32 22.44
CA PHE A 49 6.77 -4.14 22.46
C PHE A 49 6.05 -5.46 22.70
N ASP A 50 4.76 -5.37 23.04
CA ASP A 50 3.89 -6.54 23.26
C ASP A 50 3.27 -7.03 21.96
N GLY A 51 3.84 -8.10 21.39
CA GLY A 51 3.34 -8.74 20.18
C GLY A 51 2.05 -9.53 20.35
N SER A 52 1.59 -9.79 21.59
CA SER A 52 0.31 -10.50 21.84
C SER A 52 -0.91 -9.65 21.47
N SER A 53 -0.73 -8.33 21.40
CA SER A 53 -1.78 -7.41 20.96
C SER A 53 -1.92 -7.35 19.44
N ILE A 54 -0.99 -7.95 18.68
CA ILE A 54 -1.09 -8.05 17.22
C ILE A 54 -1.77 -9.35 16.84
N GLN A 55 -2.86 -9.23 16.11
CA GLN A 55 -3.68 -10.37 15.74
C GLN A 55 -2.89 -11.46 14.97
N GLY A 56 -2.92 -12.68 15.52
CA GLY A 56 -2.30 -13.84 14.87
C GLY A 56 -0.79 -13.96 15.09
N TRP A 57 -0.18 -13.13 15.95
CA TRP A 57 1.25 -13.19 16.23
C TRP A 57 1.55 -14.07 17.44
N LYS A 58 1.63 -13.49 18.61
CA LYS A 58 2.11 -14.17 19.84
C LYS A 58 0.98 -14.45 20.84
N GLY A 59 1.21 -15.41 21.72
CA GLY A 59 0.40 -15.57 22.93
C GLY A 59 0.96 -14.73 24.07
N ILE A 60 0.12 -14.49 25.09
CA ILE A 60 0.48 -13.64 26.23
C ILE A 60 1.71 -14.15 27.02
N ASN A 61 2.00 -15.44 26.94
CA ASN A 61 3.15 -16.07 27.62
C ASN A 61 4.49 -15.91 26.87
N GLU A 62 4.46 -15.40 25.66
CA GLU A 62 5.63 -15.18 24.80
C GLU A 62 5.48 -13.84 24.05
N SER A 63 4.96 -12.82 24.71
CA SER A 63 4.49 -11.60 24.10
C SER A 63 5.58 -10.64 23.63
N ASP A 64 6.76 -10.70 24.26
CA ASP A 64 7.83 -9.76 24.00
C ASP A 64 8.40 -9.92 22.59
N MET A 65 8.44 -8.82 21.86
CA MET A 65 9.03 -8.72 20.52
C MET A 65 9.80 -7.40 20.39
N ILE A 66 10.63 -7.29 19.37
CA ILE A 66 11.47 -6.12 19.11
C ILE A 66 11.03 -5.45 17.80
N LEU A 67 10.79 -4.14 17.87
CA LEU A 67 10.78 -3.25 16.72
C LEU A 67 12.22 -2.85 16.41
N MET A 68 12.75 -3.29 15.27
CA MET A 68 14.10 -2.98 14.82
C MET A 68 14.04 -1.89 13.74
N PRO A 69 14.32 -0.62 14.07
CA PRO A 69 14.18 0.47 13.11
C PRO A 69 15.19 0.36 11.97
N ASP A 70 14.73 0.50 10.75
CA ASP A 70 15.56 0.62 9.56
C ASP A 70 15.88 2.08 9.27
N ALA A 71 17.07 2.53 9.62
CA ALA A 71 17.49 3.92 9.45
C ALA A 71 17.45 4.41 7.99
N SER A 72 17.50 3.50 7.01
CA SER A 72 17.43 3.87 5.59
C SER A 72 16.04 4.33 5.16
N THR A 73 15.02 4.04 5.96
CA THR A 73 13.61 4.38 5.70
C THR A 73 13.16 5.68 6.34
N ALA A 74 14.09 6.42 6.98
CA ALA A 74 13.78 7.66 7.69
C ALA A 74 13.17 8.70 6.75
N VAL A 75 11.95 9.18 7.07
CA VAL A 75 11.24 10.19 6.30
C VAL A 75 10.40 11.06 7.22
N MET A 76 10.26 12.35 6.89
CA MET A 76 9.37 13.26 7.62
C MET A 76 7.91 12.99 7.27
N ASP A 77 7.04 13.06 8.28
CA ASP A 77 5.60 12.91 8.11
C ASP A 77 4.97 14.28 7.75
N PRO A 78 4.33 14.42 6.57
CA PRO A 78 3.70 15.68 6.19
C PRO A 78 2.32 15.92 6.83
N PHE A 79 1.78 14.97 7.59
CA PHE A 79 0.40 15.01 8.10
C PHE A 79 0.30 15.24 9.60
N THR A 80 1.41 15.37 10.31
CA THR A 80 1.43 15.59 11.77
C THR A 80 1.63 17.07 12.10
N ASP A 81 0.96 17.54 13.16
CA ASP A 81 1.08 18.93 13.62
C ASP A 81 2.51 19.25 14.11
N GLU A 82 3.12 18.29 14.81
CA GLU A 82 4.49 18.41 15.31
C GLU A 82 5.47 17.64 14.40
N PRO A 83 6.70 18.14 14.17
CA PRO A 83 7.69 17.46 13.35
C PRO A 83 7.90 16.01 13.80
N THR A 84 7.45 15.07 13.00
CA THR A 84 7.51 13.63 13.26
C THR A 84 8.30 12.93 12.15
N MET A 85 9.23 12.06 12.55
CA MET A 85 9.98 11.22 11.63
C MET A 85 9.43 9.80 11.66
N ASN A 86 9.12 9.25 10.51
CA ASN A 86 8.69 7.85 10.36
C ASN A 86 9.90 6.95 10.08
N LEU A 87 9.94 5.80 10.73
CA LEU A 87 10.90 4.72 10.50
C LEU A 87 10.16 3.40 10.30
N ARG A 88 10.47 2.66 9.25
CA ARG A 88 10.00 1.29 9.07
C ARG A 88 10.80 0.35 9.94
N CYS A 89 10.14 -0.60 10.58
CA CYS A 89 10.77 -1.57 11.45
C CYS A 89 10.62 -2.99 10.92
N ASP A 90 11.69 -3.77 11.08
CA ASP A 90 11.57 -5.22 11.08
C ASP A 90 11.09 -5.68 12.47
N ILE A 91 10.39 -6.81 12.49
CA ILE A 91 10.04 -7.44 13.76
C ILE A 91 11.02 -8.58 14.06
N VAL A 92 11.59 -8.54 15.25
CA VAL A 92 12.66 -9.45 15.64
C VAL A 92 12.27 -10.23 16.90
N GLU A 93 12.65 -11.50 16.92
CA GLU A 93 12.52 -12.38 18.09
C GLU A 93 13.63 -12.10 19.12
N PRO A 94 13.28 -11.71 20.35
CA PRO A 94 14.31 -11.36 21.37
C PRO A 94 15.29 -12.48 21.67
N SER A 95 14.81 -13.74 21.67
CA SER A 95 15.63 -14.91 22.04
C SER A 95 16.69 -15.27 21.00
N THR A 96 16.52 -14.89 19.74
CA THR A 96 17.39 -15.27 18.62
C THR A 96 17.97 -14.09 17.89
N MET A 97 17.44 -12.90 18.06
CA MET A 97 17.73 -11.70 17.28
C MET A 97 17.55 -11.91 15.76
N GLN A 98 16.64 -12.84 15.38
CA GLN A 98 16.29 -13.12 13.99
C GLN A 98 14.93 -12.52 13.66
N GLY A 99 14.71 -12.18 12.38
CA GLY A 99 13.44 -11.67 11.88
C GLY A 99 12.30 -12.64 12.19
N TYR A 100 11.20 -12.11 12.72
CA TYR A 100 10.01 -12.89 13.04
C TYR A 100 9.42 -13.56 11.78
N GLU A 101 9.05 -14.82 11.90
CA GLU A 101 8.60 -15.63 10.74
C GLU A 101 7.34 -15.09 10.06
N ARG A 102 6.45 -14.43 10.82
CA ARG A 102 5.17 -13.88 10.33
C ARG A 102 5.20 -12.38 10.06
N ASP A 103 6.35 -11.75 10.21
CA ASP A 103 6.55 -10.37 9.78
C ASP A 103 6.64 -10.29 8.24
N PRO A 104 5.70 -9.62 7.55
CA PRO A 104 5.70 -9.54 6.10
C PRO A 104 6.99 -8.94 5.52
N ARG A 105 7.58 -7.93 6.20
CA ARG A 105 8.82 -7.30 5.76
C ARG A 105 10.01 -8.27 5.86
N SER A 106 10.08 -9.05 6.93
CA SER A 106 11.07 -10.13 7.07
C SER A 106 10.87 -11.24 6.03
N VAL A 107 9.62 -11.56 5.65
CA VAL A 107 9.34 -12.51 4.56
C VAL A 107 9.89 -11.98 3.23
N ALA A 108 9.68 -10.70 2.91
CA ALA A 108 10.20 -10.07 1.70
C ALA A 108 11.75 -10.10 1.68
N LYS A 109 12.41 -9.74 2.77
CA LYS A 109 13.88 -9.83 2.90
C LYS A 109 14.40 -11.26 2.68
N ARG A 110 13.72 -12.26 3.25
CA ARG A 110 14.08 -13.68 3.01
C ARG A 110 13.89 -14.09 1.56
N ALA A 111 12.87 -13.57 0.88
CA ALA A 111 12.62 -13.85 -0.53
C ALA A 111 13.69 -13.23 -1.43
N GLU A 112 14.14 -12.00 -1.17
CA GLU A 112 15.26 -11.38 -1.88
C GLU A 112 16.56 -12.18 -1.69
N ALA A 113 16.88 -12.56 -0.45
CA ALA A 113 18.05 -13.39 -0.15
C ALA A 113 17.96 -14.77 -0.85
N TYR A 114 16.76 -15.36 -0.92
CA TYR A 114 16.54 -16.61 -1.62
C TYR A 114 16.81 -16.49 -3.11
N ILE A 115 16.27 -15.46 -3.79
CA ILE A 115 16.51 -15.23 -5.23
C ILE A 115 18.02 -15.15 -5.49
N GLN A 116 18.74 -14.37 -4.72
CA GLN A 116 20.20 -14.23 -4.85
C GLN A 116 20.90 -15.58 -4.66
N SER A 117 20.51 -16.37 -3.65
CA SER A 117 21.10 -17.69 -3.36
C SER A 117 20.90 -18.71 -4.47
N THR A 118 19.86 -18.59 -5.29
CA THR A 118 19.61 -19.49 -6.42
C THR A 118 20.58 -19.25 -7.58
N GLY A 119 21.19 -18.07 -7.66
CA GLY A 119 22.04 -17.65 -8.77
C GLY A 119 21.27 -17.39 -10.08
N VAL A 120 19.94 -17.50 -10.09
CA VAL A 120 19.09 -17.19 -11.25
C VAL A 120 19.02 -15.69 -11.50
N ALA A 121 18.80 -14.92 -10.43
CA ALA A 121 18.74 -13.47 -10.45
C ALA A 121 19.38 -12.89 -9.18
N ASP A 122 19.77 -11.64 -9.22
CA ASP A 122 20.24 -10.88 -8.04
C ASP A 122 19.25 -9.81 -7.60
N THR A 123 18.34 -9.40 -8.48
CA THR A 123 17.38 -8.33 -8.24
C THR A 123 16.01 -8.71 -8.77
N ALA A 124 14.98 -8.49 -7.95
CA ALA A 124 13.57 -8.60 -8.32
C ALA A 124 12.93 -7.22 -8.20
N LEU A 125 12.28 -6.77 -9.28
CA LEU A 125 11.63 -5.46 -9.37
C LEU A 125 10.11 -5.63 -9.45
N PHE A 126 9.40 -4.77 -8.74
CA PHE A 126 7.95 -4.77 -8.63
C PHE A 126 7.38 -3.38 -8.91
N GLY A 127 6.30 -3.32 -9.67
CA GLY A 127 5.52 -2.12 -9.96
C GLY A 127 4.02 -2.40 -9.75
N PRO A 128 3.50 -2.27 -8.53
CA PRO A 128 2.07 -2.38 -8.28
C PRO A 128 1.32 -1.14 -8.75
N GLU A 129 0.10 -1.35 -9.25
CA GLU A 129 -0.85 -0.33 -9.71
C GLU A 129 -2.11 -0.39 -8.84
N PRO A 130 -2.05 0.11 -7.59
CA PRO A 130 -3.17 0.02 -6.68
C PRO A 130 -4.26 1.03 -7.05
N GLU A 131 -5.43 0.52 -7.41
CA GLU A 131 -6.64 1.32 -7.59
C GLU A 131 -7.35 1.53 -6.25
N PHE A 132 -8.04 2.65 -6.12
CA PHE A 132 -8.80 2.99 -4.93
C PHE A 132 -10.00 3.88 -5.27
N PHE A 133 -10.99 3.91 -4.36
CA PHE A 133 -12.12 4.82 -4.46
C PHE A 133 -12.01 5.95 -3.45
N VAL A 134 -12.44 7.14 -3.85
CA VAL A 134 -12.61 8.30 -2.97
C VAL A 134 -14.11 8.63 -2.91
N LEU A 135 -14.68 8.57 -1.72
CA LEU A 135 -16.10 8.71 -1.47
C LEU A 135 -16.36 9.95 -0.58
N ASP A 136 -17.49 10.64 -0.81
CA ASP A 136 -17.88 11.83 -0.04
C ASP A 136 -18.40 11.46 1.35
N ASP A 137 -19.13 10.36 1.48
CA ASP A 137 -19.59 9.84 2.78
C ASP A 137 -19.63 8.31 2.76
N VAL A 138 -19.27 7.70 3.87
CA VAL A 138 -19.35 6.26 4.09
C VAL A 138 -19.97 6.00 5.46
N ARG A 139 -21.11 5.32 5.47
CA ARG A 139 -21.80 4.89 6.70
C ARG A 139 -22.04 3.40 6.65
N TRP A 140 -21.82 2.74 7.74
CA TRP A 140 -22.03 1.31 7.87
C TRP A 140 -22.35 0.93 9.30
N GLY A 141 -23.01 -0.22 9.45
CA GLY A 141 -23.27 -0.81 10.75
C GLY A 141 -23.47 -2.30 10.63
N VAL A 142 -23.08 -3.02 11.67
CA VAL A 142 -23.27 -4.46 11.80
C VAL A 142 -23.65 -4.74 13.25
N ASP A 143 -24.80 -5.37 13.45
CA ASP A 143 -25.26 -5.83 14.76
C ASP A 143 -25.94 -7.21 14.65
N MET A 144 -26.51 -7.71 15.74
CA MET A 144 -27.21 -8.99 15.72
C MET A 144 -28.51 -9.00 14.91
N ALA A 145 -29.07 -7.83 14.58
CA ALA A 145 -30.31 -7.69 13.83
C ALA A 145 -30.07 -7.55 12.33
N GLY A 146 -28.86 -7.11 11.91
CA GLY A 146 -28.55 -6.94 10.50
C GLY A 146 -27.24 -6.23 10.21
N ALA A 147 -27.06 -5.93 8.93
CA ALA A 147 -25.91 -5.16 8.44
C ALA A 147 -26.38 -4.20 7.35
N PHE A 148 -25.77 -3.02 7.31
CA PHE A 148 -25.98 -2.05 6.22
C PHE A 148 -24.68 -1.32 5.89
N TYR A 149 -24.58 -0.84 4.67
CA TYR A 149 -23.66 0.22 4.28
C TYR A 149 -24.35 1.21 3.35
N ARG A 150 -23.93 2.45 3.41
CA ARG A 150 -24.34 3.53 2.52
C ARG A 150 -23.12 4.35 2.16
N VAL A 151 -22.97 4.67 0.90
CA VAL A 151 -21.88 5.48 0.37
C VAL A 151 -22.44 6.60 -0.49
N ASP A 152 -21.76 7.75 -0.50
CA ASP A 152 -22.06 8.86 -1.37
C ASP A 152 -20.84 9.27 -2.19
N SER A 153 -21.08 9.73 -3.42
CA SER A 153 -20.07 10.33 -4.29
C SER A 153 -20.71 11.37 -5.21
N GLU A 154 -20.10 12.54 -5.31
CA GLU A 154 -20.57 13.60 -6.22
C GLU A 154 -20.50 13.19 -7.69
N GLU A 155 -19.70 12.20 -8.04
CA GLU A 155 -19.56 11.66 -9.39
C GLU A 155 -20.60 10.59 -9.75
N ALA A 156 -21.34 10.06 -8.77
CA ALA A 156 -22.25 8.95 -8.97
C ALA A 156 -23.62 9.41 -9.50
N GLU A 157 -24.19 8.66 -10.46
CA GLU A 157 -25.52 8.92 -11.02
C GLU A 157 -26.62 8.89 -9.96
N TRP A 158 -26.50 8.02 -8.94
CA TRP A 158 -27.47 7.83 -7.87
C TRP A 158 -27.50 8.98 -6.86
N ASN A 159 -26.61 9.98 -6.99
CA ASN A 159 -26.58 11.19 -6.17
C ASN A 159 -27.20 12.43 -6.87
N SER A 160 -28.08 12.24 -7.83
CA SER A 160 -28.67 13.33 -8.61
C SER A 160 -29.50 14.33 -7.79
N GLU A 161 -29.98 13.95 -6.61
CA GLU A 161 -30.80 14.80 -5.73
C GLU A 161 -29.98 15.42 -4.58
N THR A 162 -28.73 15.01 -4.37
CA THR A 162 -27.86 15.54 -3.32
C THR A 162 -27.27 16.88 -3.74
N VAL A 163 -27.36 17.88 -2.86
CA VAL A 163 -26.71 19.19 -3.05
C VAL A 163 -25.32 19.13 -2.41
N PHE A 164 -24.30 19.26 -3.23
CA PHE A 164 -22.91 19.33 -2.78
C PHE A 164 -22.42 20.78 -2.68
N SER A 165 -21.47 21.04 -1.81
CA SER A 165 -20.85 22.36 -1.65
C SER A 165 -20.12 22.85 -2.90
N SER A 166 -19.68 21.94 -3.75
CA SER A 166 -19.11 22.22 -5.08
C SER A 166 -20.13 22.75 -6.07
N GLY A 167 -21.43 22.69 -5.77
CA GLY A 167 -22.51 23.22 -6.59
C GLY A 167 -23.02 22.24 -7.63
N ASN A 168 -22.97 22.62 -8.92
CA ASN A 168 -23.50 21.82 -10.02
C ASN A 168 -22.65 20.57 -10.30
N ILE A 169 -23.26 19.40 -10.16
CA ILE A 169 -22.64 18.08 -10.44
C ILE A 169 -23.06 17.48 -11.79
N GLY A 170 -23.55 18.29 -12.72
CA GLY A 170 -23.92 17.85 -14.07
C GLY A 170 -22.74 17.34 -14.92
N HIS A 171 -21.52 17.73 -14.57
CA HIS A 171 -20.28 17.23 -15.18
C HIS A 171 -19.79 16.02 -14.41
N ARG A 172 -20.24 14.83 -14.76
CA ARG A 172 -19.83 13.58 -14.13
C ARG A 172 -19.78 12.45 -15.15
N PRO A 173 -18.95 11.41 -14.93
CA PRO A 173 -18.90 10.26 -15.81
C PRO A 173 -20.20 9.43 -15.73
N SER A 174 -20.47 8.64 -16.76
CA SER A 174 -21.46 7.57 -16.71
C SER A 174 -20.87 6.30 -16.11
N ILE A 175 -21.71 5.34 -15.71
CA ILE A 175 -21.25 4.02 -15.26
C ILE A 175 -20.24 3.43 -16.26
N LYS A 176 -19.08 3.00 -15.80
CA LYS A 176 -17.94 2.53 -16.60
C LYS A 176 -17.37 3.59 -17.56
N GLY A 177 -17.69 4.86 -17.37
CA GLY A 177 -17.25 5.98 -18.22
C GLY A 177 -16.18 6.87 -17.60
N GLY A 178 -15.55 6.45 -16.49
CA GLY A 178 -14.58 7.25 -15.73
C GLY A 178 -13.15 7.19 -16.21
N TYR A 179 -12.82 6.42 -17.26
CA TYR A 179 -11.44 6.29 -17.69
C TYR A 179 -10.95 7.51 -18.46
N PHE A 180 -10.01 8.25 -17.90
CA PHE A 180 -9.32 9.41 -18.48
C PHE A 180 -10.17 10.61 -18.89
N PRO A 181 -11.30 10.96 -18.24
CA PRO A 181 -11.98 12.20 -18.60
C PRO A 181 -11.15 13.40 -18.16
N VAL A 182 -11.27 14.49 -18.87
CA VAL A 182 -10.67 15.76 -18.43
C VAL A 182 -11.57 16.45 -17.39
N PRO A 183 -11.02 17.29 -16.50
CA PRO A 183 -11.84 18.16 -15.68
C PRO A 183 -12.80 19.04 -16.53
N PRO A 184 -14.02 19.34 -16.08
CA PRO A 184 -14.55 19.10 -14.73
C PRO A 184 -15.19 17.73 -14.50
N VAL A 185 -15.27 16.84 -15.51
CA VAL A 185 -15.79 15.48 -15.35
C VAL A 185 -14.96 14.69 -14.36
N ASP A 186 -13.63 14.76 -14.47
CA ASP A 186 -12.70 14.33 -13.43
C ASP A 186 -12.68 15.35 -12.28
N SER A 187 -13.56 15.20 -11.32
CA SER A 187 -13.66 16.10 -10.15
C SER A 187 -12.52 15.91 -9.14
N LEU A 188 -11.76 14.81 -9.22
CA LEU A 188 -10.74 14.42 -8.24
C LEU A 188 -9.30 14.73 -8.68
N HIS A 189 -9.12 15.39 -9.83
CA HIS A 189 -7.79 15.73 -10.35
C HIS A 189 -6.89 16.43 -9.34
N ASN A 190 -7.39 17.48 -8.70
CA ASN A 190 -6.61 18.26 -7.72
C ASN A 190 -6.33 17.46 -6.43
N LEU A 191 -7.28 16.63 -6.01
CA LEU A 191 -7.10 15.77 -4.83
C LEU A 191 -6.00 14.73 -5.09
N ARG A 192 -6.00 14.06 -6.26
CA ARG A 192 -4.90 13.16 -6.63
C ARG A 192 -3.57 13.88 -6.77
N GLY A 193 -3.58 15.12 -7.29
CA GLY A 193 -2.39 15.97 -7.34
C GLY A 193 -1.78 16.22 -5.95
N ALA A 194 -2.63 16.51 -4.95
CA ALA A 194 -2.20 16.66 -3.56
C ALA A 194 -1.66 15.33 -2.97
N MET A 195 -2.28 14.19 -3.31
CA MET A 195 -1.77 12.87 -2.92
C MET A 195 -0.38 12.63 -3.50
N CYS A 196 -0.16 12.95 -4.78
CA CYS A 196 1.14 12.80 -5.45
C CYS A 196 2.21 13.65 -4.76
N GLN A 197 1.92 14.91 -4.43
CA GLN A 197 2.86 15.79 -3.73
C GLN A 197 3.24 15.21 -2.36
N ALA A 198 2.28 14.75 -1.58
CA ALA A 198 2.56 14.12 -0.28
C ALA A 198 3.40 12.84 -0.43
N MET A 199 3.16 12.04 -1.47
CA MET A 199 3.98 10.86 -1.78
C MET A 199 5.42 11.25 -2.12
N GLU A 200 5.62 12.27 -2.96
CA GLU A 200 6.95 12.75 -3.32
C GLU A 200 7.70 13.34 -2.10
N GLU A 201 7.01 14.04 -1.21
CA GLU A 201 7.58 14.51 0.06
C GLU A 201 8.01 13.35 0.97
N MET A 202 7.31 12.23 0.91
CA MET A 202 7.68 11.00 1.61
C MET A 202 8.63 10.09 0.82
N GLY A 203 9.20 10.56 -0.28
CA GLY A 203 10.26 9.89 -1.02
C GLY A 203 9.79 8.93 -2.11
N LEU A 204 8.49 8.82 -2.40
CA LEU A 204 8.00 7.99 -3.50
C LEU A 204 8.18 8.68 -4.85
N GLY A 205 8.68 7.96 -5.84
CA GLY A 205 8.68 8.41 -7.22
C GLY A 205 7.32 8.19 -7.88
N VAL A 206 6.54 9.27 -8.04
CA VAL A 206 5.26 9.22 -8.77
C VAL A 206 5.52 9.30 -10.27
N GLU A 207 4.76 8.55 -11.08
CA GLU A 207 4.83 8.56 -12.55
C GLU A 207 3.58 9.12 -13.19
N VAL A 208 2.41 8.76 -12.69
CA VAL A 208 1.12 9.11 -13.31
C VAL A 208 0.00 9.10 -12.27
N HIS A 209 -1.02 9.90 -12.49
CA HIS A 209 -2.29 9.75 -11.81
C HIS A 209 -3.45 10.00 -12.78
N HIS A 210 -4.53 9.28 -12.63
CA HIS A 210 -5.72 9.44 -13.44
C HIS A 210 -6.98 8.97 -12.73
N HIS A 211 -8.13 9.32 -13.29
CA HIS A 211 -9.41 8.75 -12.93
C HIS A 211 -9.54 7.37 -13.58
N GLU A 212 -10.04 6.41 -12.84
CA GLU A 212 -10.28 5.05 -13.30
C GLU A 212 -11.70 4.82 -13.81
N VAL A 213 -11.99 3.61 -14.30
CA VAL A 213 -13.20 3.28 -15.07
C VAL A 213 -14.50 3.47 -14.28
N ALA A 214 -14.52 3.18 -12.97
CA ALA A 214 -15.72 3.30 -12.16
C ALA A 214 -16.10 4.77 -11.87
N THR A 215 -17.41 5.03 -11.81
CA THR A 215 -17.96 6.39 -11.73
C THR A 215 -17.88 7.04 -10.36
N ALA A 216 -17.84 6.28 -9.29
CA ALA A 216 -17.91 6.82 -7.93
C ALA A 216 -16.54 7.15 -7.35
N GLY A 217 -15.74 7.94 -8.09
CA GLY A 217 -14.47 8.44 -7.61
C GLY A 217 -13.35 7.40 -7.61
N GLN A 218 -13.31 6.48 -8.57
CA GLN A 218 -12.20 5.54 -8.71
C GLN A 218 -10.96 6.25 -9.26
N CYS A 219 -9.84 6.00 -8.62
CA CYS A 219 -8.55 6.63 -8.89
C CYS A 219 -7.45 5.57 -8.98
N GLU A 220 -6.40 5.93 -9.73
CA GLU A 220 -5.12 5.23 -9.71
C GLU A 220 -3.97 6.24 -9.64
N ILE A 221 -2.91 5.86 -8.92
CA ILE A 221 -1.64 6.60 -8.88
C ILE A 221 -0.52 5.58 -9.13
N GLY A 222 0.10 5.68 -10.29
CA GLY A 222 1.25 4.87 -10.68
C GLY A 222 2.55 5.43 -10.08
N THR A 223 3.37 4.55 -9.54
CA THR A 223 4.67 4.87 -8.96
C THR A 223 5.77 4.09 -9.66
N LYS A 224 7.00 4.63 -9.66
CA LYS A 224 8.17 3.95 -10.22
C LYS A 224 8.33 2.58 -9.58
N PHE A 225 8.72 1.58 -10.37
CA PHE A 225 9.05 0.27 -9.83
C PHE A 225 10.28 0.34 -8.91
N ASN A 226 10.38 -0.60 -7.97
CA ASN A 226 11.49 -0.70 -7.04
C ASN A 226 11.73 -2.16 -6.63
N THR A 227 12.74 -2.42 -5.78
CA THR A 227 13.02 -3.74 -5.22
C THR A 227 11.87 -4.22 -4.34
N MET A 228 11.83 -5.50 -4.01
CA MET A 228 10.69 -6.10 -3.31
C MET A 228 10.42 -5.44 -1.96
N VAL A 229 11.45 -5.28 -1.11
CA VAL A 229 11.29 -4.70 0.23
C VAL A 229 10.95 -3.22 0.14
N GLU A 230 11.69 -2.46 -0.67
CA GLU A 230 11.48 -1.02 -0.84
C GLU A 230 10.08 -0.74 -1.43
N LYS A 231 9.65 -1.50 -2.44
CA LYS A 231 8.32 -1.34 -3.04
C LYS A 231 7.19 -1.71 -2.08
N ALA A 232 7.38 -2.69 -1.22
CA ALA A 232 6.42 -3.04 -0.18
C ALA A 232 6.27 -1.88 0.85
N ASP A 233 7.38 -1.30 1.29
CA ASP A 233 7.39 -0.12 2.16
C ASP A 233 6.72 1.09 1.47
N GLU A 234 7.06 1.36 0.20
CA GLU A 234 6.44 2.42 -0.61
C GLU A 234 4.93 2.23 -0.80
N THR A 235 4.46 0.98 -0.92
CA THR A 235 3.02 0.70 -1.03
C THR A 235 2.27 1.08 0.25
N GLN A 236 2.87 0.89 1.42
CA GLN A 236 2.29 1.37 2.68
C GLN A 236 2.29 2.90 2.75
N ILE A 237 3.35 3.57 2.30
CA ILE A 237 3.40 5.04 2.22
C ILE A 237 2.32 5.57 1.27
N LEU A 238 2.14 4.96 0.09
CA LEU A 238 1.08 5.31 -0.85
C LEU A 238 -0.30 5.25 -0.18
N LYS A 239 -0.62 4.13 0.47
CA LYS A 239 -1.91 3.98 1.18
C LYS A 239 -2.07 5.02 2.28
N TYR A 240 -1.02 5.29 3.04
CA TYR A 240 -1.01 6.30 4.09
C TYR A 240 -1.30 7.70 3.53
N CYS A 241 -0.62 8.11 2.46
CA CYS A 241 -0.85 9.40 1.79
C CYS A 241 -2.28 9.50 1.24
N VAL A 242 -2.77 8.47 0.57
CA VAL A 242 -4.14 8.43 0.02
C VAL A 242 -5.18 8.64 1.12
N HIS A 243 -5.07 7.93 2.24
CA HIS A 243 -6.03 8.04 3.33
C HIS A 243 -5.97 9.42 4.02
N ASN A 244 -4.78 9.94 4.30
CA ASN A 244 -4.63 11.21 4.99
C ASN A 244 -5.05 12.41 4.13
N VAL A 245 -4.67 12.43 2.84
CA VAL A 245 -5.12 13.50 1.94
C VAL A 245 -6.63 13.43 1.73
N ALA A 246 -7.21 12.24 1.51
CA ALA A 246 -8.67 12.12 1.41
C ALA A 246 -9.36 12.67 2.68
N HIS A 247 -8.85 12.33 3.87
CA HIS A 247 -9.36 12.84 5.14
C HIS A 247 -9.26 14.38 5.23
N ALA A 248 -8.11 14.96 4.84
CA ALA A 248 -7.92 16.42 4.84
C ALA A 248 -8.89 17.15 3.90
N TYR A 249 -9.34 16.49 2.84
CA TYR A 249 -10.37 16.99 1.92
C TYR A 249 -11.80 16.67 2.36
N GLY A 250 -12.01 16.13 3.58
CA GLY A 250 -13.32 15.75 4.08
C GLY A 250 -13.94 14.54 3.39
N LYS A 251 -13.12 13.71 2.75
CA LYS A 251 -13.53 12.51 2.00
C LYS A 251 -12.98 11.23 2.65
N THR A 252 -13.41 10.08 2.16
CA THR A 252 -12.95 8.76 2.62
C THR A 252 -12.39 7.98 1.44
N ALA A 253 -11.16 7.51 1.53
CA ALA A 253 -10.58 6.61 0.54
C ALA A 253 -10.68 5.15 0.97
N THR A 254 -10.83 4.24 0.00
CA THR A 254 -10.84 2.79 0.24
C THR A 254 -10.16 2.02 -0.87
N PHE A 255 -9.33 1.04 -0.47
CA PHE A 255 -8.73 0.03 -1.36
C PHE A 255 -9.56 -1.27 -1.40
N MET A 256 -10.81 -1.22 -0.96
CA MET A 256 -11.72 -2.37 -0.98
C MET A 256 -11.88 -2.89 -2.41
N PRO A 257 -11.72 -4.21 -2.66
CA PRO A 257 -11.75 -4.77 -4.02
C PRO A 257 -13.04 -4.51 -4.79
N LYS A 258 -14.20 -4.53 -4.12
CA LYS A 258 -15.51 -4.29 -4.74
C LYS A 258 -16.40 -3.49 -3.80
N PRO A 259 -16.22 -2.16 -3.70
CA PRO A 259 -17.05 -1.33 -2.83
C PRO A 259 -18.46 -1.12 -3.38
N LEU A 260 -18.62 -1.15 -4.70
CA LEU A 260 -19.90 -0.88 -5.38
C LEU A 260 -20.33 -2.06 -6.25
N VAL A 261 -21.62 -2.39 -6.18
CA VAL A 261 -22.24 -3.38 -7.07
C VAL A 261 -22.67 -2.68 -8.36
N GLY A 262 -22.39 -3.29 -9.50
CA GLY A 262 -22.82 -2.77 -10.81
C GLY A 262 -21.85 -1.79 -11.46
N ASP A 263 -20.66 -1.59 -10.89
CA ASP A 263 -19.56 -0.84 -11.49
C ASP A 263 -18.23 -1.60 -11.33
N ASN A 264 -17.12 -1.10 -11.88
CA ASN A 264 -15.82 -1.73 -11.73
C ASN A 264 -15.36 -1.75 -10.26
N GLY A 265 -14.43 -2.65 -9.94
CA GLY A 265 -13.79 -2.74 -8.61
C GLY A 265 -12.33 -2.31 -8.67
N SER A 266 -11.69 -2.24 -7.51
CA SER A 266 -10.27 -1.92 -7.38
C SER A 266 -9.40 -3.12 -7.69
N GLY A 267 -8.52 -2.98 -8.69
CA GLY A 267 -7.41 -3.89 -8.97
C GLY A 267 -6.14 -3.46 -8.26
N MET A 268 -5.17 -4.35 -8.29
CA MET A 268 -3.77 -4.03 -8.08
C MET A 268 -2.98 -4.96 -9.00
N HIS A 269 -2.78 -4.55 -10.25
CA HIS A 269 -1.86 -5.23 -11.15
C HIS A 269 -0.46 -5.10 -10.58
N VAL A 270 0.36 -6.13 -10.73
CA VAL A 270 1.74 -6.10 -10.26
C VAL A 270 2.66 -6.46 -11.42
N HIS A 271 3.34 -5.46 -11.96
CA HIS A 271 4.41 -5.66 -12.92
C HIS A 271 5.62 -6.25 -12.19
N MET A 272 6.22 -7.28 -12.77
CA MET A 272 7.36 -7.98 -12.17
C MET A 272 8.45 -8.22 -13.19
N SER A 273 9.69 -8.04 -12.79
CA SER A 273 10.85 -8.48 -13.59
C SER A 273 11.99 -8.94 -12.69
N LEU A 274 12.84 -9.79 -13.25
CA LEU A 274 14.06 -10.24 -12.61
C LEU A 274 15.27 -9.75 -13.40
N SER A 275 16.33 -9.35 -12.71
CA SER A 275 17.60 -8.95 -13.31
C SER A 275 18.75 -9.74 -12.74
N LYS A 276 19.79 -9.90 -13.57
CA LYS A 276 21.09 -10.44 -13.17
C LYS A 276 22.19 -9.55 -13.74
N ASP A 277 23.12 -9.11 -12.91
CA ASP A 277 24.21 -8.20 -13.32
C ASP A 277 23.68 -6.95 -14.06
N GLY A 278 22.52 -6.42 -13.65
CA GLY A 278 21.86 -5.26 -14.25
C GLY A 278 21.13 -5.55 -15.57
N VAL A 279 21.08 -6.81 -16.03
CA VAL A 279 20.38 -7.20 -17.26
C VAL A 279 19.05 -7.86 -16.92
N ASN A 280 17.95 -7.37 -17.54
CA ASN A 280 16.64 -7.99 -17.42
C ASN A 280 16.64 -9.38 -18.04
N ILE A 281 16.43 -10.43 -17.23
CA ILE A 281 16.45 -11.83 -17.69
C ILE A 281 15.09 -12.32 -18.20
N PHE A 282 14.05 -11.48 -18.20
CA PHE A 282 12.74 -11.84 -18.74
C PHE A 282 12.61 -11.53 -20.24
N SER A 283 13.44 -10.66 -20.79
CA SER A 283 13.51 -10.38 -22.22
C SER A 283 14.19 -11.52 -22.96
N GLY A 284 13.65 -11.94 -24.10
CA GLY A 284 14.19 -13.04 -24.90
C GLY A 284 13.57 -13.16 -26.27
N ASN A 285 13.70 -14.34 -26.88
CA ASN A 285 13.23 -14.62 -28.23
C ASN A 285 12.13 -15.69 -28.32
N GLU A 286 11.61 -16.13 -27.15
CA GLU A 286 10.51 -17.07 -27.09
C GLU A 286 9.15 -16.36 -27.28
N TYR A 287 8.06 -17.04 -26.93
CA TYR A 287 6.69 -16.51 -27.07
C TYR A 287 6.57 -15.09 -26.49
N ALA A 288 6.01 -14.19 -27.27
CA ALA A 288 5.80 -12.77 -26.94
C ALA A 288 7.09 -11.98 -26.60
N GLY A 289 8.25 -12.38 -27.08
CA GLY A 289 9.52 -11.72 -26.79
C GLY A 289 10.06 -11.99 -25.38
N LEU A 290 9.56 -13.03 -24.73
CA LEU A 290 9.99 -13.47 -23.41
C LEU A 290 11.19 -14.42 -23.49
N SER A 291 11.89 -14.56 -22.40
CA SER A 291 12.92 -15.60 -22.22
C SER A 291 12.30 -16.89 -21.66
N GLU A 292 13.06 -17.98 -21.72
CA GLU A 292 12.69 -19.24 -21.06
C GLU A 292 12.51 -19.04 -19.53
N ASN A 293 13.36 -18.23 -18.90
CA ASN A 293 13.23 -17.87 -17.48
C ASN A 293 11.88 -17.19 -17.17
N ALA A 294 11.43 -16.27 -18.02
CA ALA A 294 10.13 -15.64 -17.87
C ALA A 294 8.98 -16.64 -17.99
N LEU A 295 9.06 -17.57 -18.95
CA LEU A 295 8.05 -18.62 -19.12
C LEU A 295 8.00 -19.57 -17.90
N TYR A 296 9.15 -19.92 -17.32
CA TYR A 296 9.18 -20.70 -16.07
C TYR A 296 8.61 -19.91 -14.88
N TYR A 297 8.88 -18.61 -14.80
CA TYR A 297 8.33 -17.75 -13.78
C TYR A 297 6.79 -17.69 -13.87
N ILE A 298 6.24 -17.47 -15.06
CA ILE A 298 4.79 -17.51 -15.33
C ILE A 298 4.21 -18.87 -14.94
N GLY A 299 4.87 -19.96 -15.32
CA GLY A 299 4.47 -21.32 -14.94
C GLY A 299 4.44 -21.50 -13.42
N GLY A 300 5.41 -20.91 -12.69
CA GLY A 300 5.46 -20.89 -11.24
C GLY A 300 4.28 -20.14 -10.62
N VAL A 301 3.97 -18.94 -11.12
CA VAL A 301 2.81 -18.14 -10.67
C VAL A 301 1.51 -18.92 -10.87
N ILE A 302 1.30 -19.53 -12.05
CA ILE A 302 0.11 -20.34 -12.34
C ILE A 302 0.04 -21.56 -11.41
N LYS A 303 1.15 -22.28 -11.24
CA LYS A 303 1.21 -23.46 -10.36
C LYS A 303 0.83 -23.15 -8.92
N HIS A 304 1.21 -21.96 -8.43
CA HIS A 304 0.98 -21.54 -7.06
C HIS A 304 -0.20 -20.55 -6.90
N ALA A 305 -1.02 -20.35 -7.96
CA ALA A 305 -2.10 -19.38 -7.97
C ALA A 305 -3.08 -19.54 -6.78
N ARG A 306 -3.41 -20.78 -6.39
CA ARG A 306 -4.29 -21.03 -5.24
C ARG A 306 -3.69 -20.56 -3.92
N ALA A 307 -2.39 -20.77 -3.70
CA ALA A 307 -1.69 -20.29 -2.52
C ALA A 307 -1.56 -18.76 -2.53
N LEU A 308 -1.23 -18.18 -3.71
CA LEU A 308 -1.18 -16.73 -3.88
C LEU A 308 -2.52 -16.07 -3.53
N ASN A 309 -3.64 -16.61 -4.00
CA ASN A 309 -4.97 -16.06 -3.71
C ASN A 309 -5.32 -16.01 -2.22
N ALA A 310 -4.73 -16.85 -1.37
CA ALA A 310 -4.93 -16.76 0.07
C ALA A 310 -4.43 -15.43 0.65
N PHE A 311 -3.45 -14.81 0.01
CA PHE A 311 -2.87 -13.52 0.40
C PHE A 311 -3.38 -12.36 -0.47
N THR A 312 -3.37 -12.53 -1.79
CA THR A 312 -3.72 -11.45 -2.74
C THR A 312 -5.23 -11.22 -2.85
N ASN A 313 -6.05 -12.19 -2.50
CA ASN A 313 -7.52 -12.13 -2.48
C ASN A 313 -8.06 -12.64 -1.15
N ALA A 314 -7.59 -12.06 -0.04
CA ALA A 314 -7.77 -12.57 1.32
C ALA A 314 -9.17 -12.36 1.92
N SER A 315 -10.00 -11.47 1.35
CA SER A 315 -11.33 -11.15 1.88
C SER A 315 -12.46 -11.75 1.05
N THR A 316 -13.64 -11.91 1.66
CA THR A 316 -14.85 -12.30 0.90
C THR A 316 -15.22 -11.28 -0.15
N ASN A 317 -14.89 -10.00 0.07
CA ASN A 317 -15.11 -8.94 -0.90
C ASN A 317 -14.20 -9.08 -2.12
N SER A 318 -13.00 -9.63 -1.99
CA SER A 318 -12.10 -9.91 -3.11
C SER A 318 -12.78 -10.75 -4.19
N TYR A 319 -13.56 -11.76 -3.80
CA TYR A 319 -14.27 -12.64 -4.73
C TYR A 319 -15.51 -11.99 -5.36
N LYS A 320 -16.06 -10.94 -4.76
CA LYS A 320 -17.15 -10.14 -5.37
C LYS A 320 -16.67 -9.31 -6.54
N ARG A 321 -15.36 -9.05 -6.66
CA ARG A 321 -14.74 -8.39 -7.81
C ARG A 321 -14.68 -9.30 -9.04
N LEU A 322 -14.55 -10.61 -8.85
CA LEU A 322 -14.37 -11.61 -9.92
C LEU A 322 -15.70 -11.90 -10.64
N VAL A 323 -16.23 -10.90 -11.35
CA VAL A 323 -17.50 -10.95 -12.08
C VAL A 323 -17.26 -10.53 -13.52
N PRO A 324 -17.74 -11.31 -14.53
CA PRO A 324 -17.61 -10.95 -15.94
C PRO A 324 -18.15 -9.58 -16.28
N GLY A 325 -17.48 -8.86 -17.18
CA GLY A 325 -17.92 -7.56 -17.69
C GLY A 325 -17.46 -6.34 -16.90
N PHE A 326 -16.64 -6.51 -15.83
CA PHE A 326 -16.11 -5.43 -15.01
C PHE A 326 -14.58 -5.40 -14.97
N GLU A 327 -13.93 -5.82 -16.06
CA GLU A 327 -12.48 -5.80 -16.22
C GLU A 327 -11.72 -6.54 -15.11
N ALA A 328 -12.29 -7.63 -14.64
CA ALA A 328 -11.70 -8.48 -13.63
C ALA A 328 -11.50 -9.91 -14.15
N PRO A 329 -10.51 -10.64 -13.62
CA PRO A 329 -10.38 -12.08 -13.88
C PRO A 329 -11.63 -12.84 -13.45
N VAL A 330 -11.95 -13.93 -14.13
CA VAL A 330 -13.11 -14.80 -13.87
C VAL A 330 -12.69 -16.26 -13.81
#